data_10244090a87ba8502359597079caaba6
#
_entry.id   10244090a87ba8502359597079caaba6
#
_cell.length_a   1.000
_cell.length_b   1.000
_cell.length_c   1.000
_cell.angle_alpha   90.00
_cell.angle_beta   90.00
_cell.angle_gamma   90.00
#
_symmetry.space_group_name_H-M   'P 1'
#
loop_
_entity.id
_entity.type
_entity.pdbx_description
1 polymer ?
#
loop_
_entity_poly.entity_id
_entity_poly.type
_entity_poly.pdbx_seq_one_letter_code
_entity_poly.pdbx_strand_id
1 'polypeptide(L)'
;MEKGLKVIEAFDGTDHLTISTASKLVGISRPTARRVLITLVNLGYAQMLDNRFYLTPKVLSLGYSYMTARDGWEITTTLLRELSKVTNESSSLVKLIGEEIVYIGRVPANKIMKTSLNIGTHFPAYATSMGKVLLAYKSKEELDTYFETAELKLLTEHTIYKEEDLREELKEVQMQGYAISEDQLELGLMSVAAPIRDIRGEVIAAINCSTNSSQTTREEVEKNYLKPLLDTAEQISRNTEIELPF
;
A
#
# COMPACT_ATOMS: atom_id res chain seq x y z
N MET A 1 -6.83 -22.89 7.59
CA MET A 1 -7.12 -21.46 7.37
C MET A 1 -6.13 -20.87 6.40
N GLU A 2 -4.83 -20.89 6.66
CA GLU A 2 -3.75 -20.33 5.80
C GLU A 2 -3.93 -20.62 4.31
N LYS A 3 -4.07 -21.91 3.93
CA LYS A 3 -4.29 -22.31 2.52
C LYS A 3 -5.56 -21.70 1.91
N GLY A 4 -6.56 -21.43 2.72
CA GLY A 4 -7.80 -20.79 2.27
C GLY A 4 -7.60 -19.33 1.90
N LEU A 5 -6.89 -18.59 2.73
CA LEU A 5 -6.54 -17.19 2.48
C LEU A 5 -5.62 -17.07 1.25
N LYS A 6 -4.56 -17.87 1.17
CA LYS A 6 -3.68 -17.92 0.00
C LYS A 6 -4.41 -18.24 -1.32
N VAL A 7 -5.48 -19.04 -1.27
CA VAL A 7 -6.31 -19.28 -2.47
C VAL A 7 -7.16 -18.07 -2.82
N ILE A 8 -7.63 -17.28 -1.84
CA ILE A 8 -8.34 -16.01 -2.12
C ILE A 8 -7.36 -15.00 -2.73
N GLU A 9 -6.17 -14.85 -2.15
CA GLU A 9 -5.10 -13.97 -2.67
C GLU A 9 -4.67 -14.36 -4.09
N ALA A 10 -4.67 -15.63 -4.44
CA ALA A 10 -4.31 -16.11 -5.78
C ALA A 10 -5.28 -15.69 -6.90
N PHE A 11 -6.40 -15.03 -6.57
CA PHE A 11 -7.26 -14.39 -7.57
C PHE A 11 -6.74 -13.01 -8.00
N ASP A 12 -5.71 -12.49 -7.34
CA ASP A 12 -5.10 -11.24 -7.75
C ASP A 12 -4.55 -11.34 -9.19
N GLY A 13 -4.83 -10.32 -10.00
CA GLY A 13 -4.45 -10.30 -11.42
C GLY A 13 -5.22 -11.26 -12.33
N THR A 14 -6.26 -11.98 -11.82
CA THR A 14 -7.10 -12.86 -12.65
C THR A 14 -8.57 -12.79 -12.23
N ASP A 15 -9.45 -12.89 -13.21
CA ASP A 15 -10.91 -12.94 -12.99
C ASP A 15 -11.39 -14.31 -12.49
N HIS A 16 -10.63 -15.39 -12.73
CA HIS A 16 -11.00 -16.74 -12.32
C HIS A 16 -9.81 -17.64 -12.06
N LEU A 17 -10.02 -18.67 -11.23
CA LEU A 17 -9.10 -19.79 -11.03
C LEU A 17 -9.71 -21.10 -11.47
N THR A 18 -8.85 -22.02 -11.94
CA THR A 18 -9.16 -23.45 -12.00
C THR A 18 -8.49 -24.18 -10.83
N ILE A 19 -8.88 -25.43 -10.56
CA ILE A 19 -8.18 -26.25 -9.55
C ILE A 19 -6.68 -26.35 -9.85
N SER A 20 -6.31 -26.43 -11.13
CA SER A 20 -4.93 -26.55 -11.57
C SER A 20 -4.13 -25.28 -11.33
N THR A 21 -4.69 -24.12 -11.69
CA THR A 21 -4.03 -22.81 -11.49
C THR A 21 -3.91 -22.48 -10.01
N ALA A 22 -4.97 -22.68 -9.21
CA ALA A 22 -4.92 -22.48 -7.77
C ALA A 22 -3.87 -23.40 -7.09
N SER A 23 -3.80 -24.69 -7.49
CA SER A 23 -2.78 -25.62 -7.00
C SER A 23 -1.37 -25.15 -7.28
N LYS A 24 -1.12 -24.63 -8.48
CA LYS A 24 0.20 -24.16 -8.92
C LYS A 24 0.60 -22.84 -8.22
N LEU A 25 -0.29 -21.85 -8.19
CA LEU A 25 -0.02 -20.54 -7.61
C LEU A 25 0.21 -20.60 -6.10
N VAL A 26 -0.57 -21.43 -5.40
CA VAL A 26 -0.50 -21.53 -3.92
C VAL A 26 0.51 -22.60 -3.45
N GLY A 27 1.06 -23.41 -4.36
CA GLY A 27 1.99 -24.49 -3.98
C GLY A 27 1.33 -25.62 -3.20
N ILE A 28 0.05 -25.92 -3.43
CA ILE A 28 -0.72 -26.98 -2.73
C ILE A 28 -1.16 -28.09 -3.70
N SER A 29 -1.45 -29.28 -3.18
CA SER A 29 -1.94 -30.37 -4.03
C SER A 29 -3.31 -30.06 -4.65
N ARG A 30 -3.60 -30.58 -5.86
CA ARG A 30 -4.89 -30.42 -6.54
C ARG A 30 -6.10 -30.84 -5.66
N PRO A 31 -6.06 -31.96 -4.92
CA PRO A 31 -7.15 -32.30 -3.99
C PRO A 31 -7.36 -31.25 -2.90
N THR A 32 -6.27 -30.65 -2.39
CA THR A 32 -6.35 -29.57 -1.40
C THR A 32 -6.95 -28.30 -2.01
N ALA A 33 -6.46 -27.88 -3.18
CA ALA A 33 -7.00 -26.73 -3.91
C ALA A 33 -8.50 -26.91 -4.20
N ARG A 34 -8.90 -28.11 -4.66
CA ARG A 34 -10.32 -28.43 -4.89
C ARG A 34 -11.16 -28.29 -3.61
N ARG A 35 -10.69 -28.82 -2.48
CA ARG A 35 -11.42 -28.70 -1.19
C ARG A 35 -11.59 -27.25 -0.77
N VAL A 36 -10.53 -26.45 -0.88
CA VAL A 36 -10.58 -25.03 -0.53
C VAL A 36 -11.57 -24.29 -1.43
N LEU A 37 -11.46 -24.43 -2.76
CA LEU A 37 -12.35 -23.77 -3.73
C LEU A 37 -13.82 -24.16 -3.52
N ILE A 38 -14.11 -25.44 -3.31
CA ILE A 38 -15.49 -25.90 -3.00
C ILE A 38 -15.98 -25.33 -1.66
N THR A 39 -15.11 -25.24 -0.65
CA THR A 39 -15.45 -24.61 0.63
C THR A 39 -15.81 -23.13 0.44
N LEU A 40 -15.04 -22.39 -0.37
CA LEU A 40 -15.34 -20.99 -0.69
C LEU A 40 -16.71 -20.85 -1.42
N VAL A 41 -17.02 -21.80 -2.33
CA VAL A 41 -18.33 -21.85 -3.00
C VAL A 41 -19.46 -22.11 -1.98
N ASN A 42 -19.30 -23.11 -1.12
CA ASN A 42 -20.30 -23.44 -0.10
C ASN A 42 -20.52 -22.30 0.91
N LEU A 43 -19.48 -21.54 1.22
CA LEU A 43 -19.56 -20.35 2.08
C LEU A 43 -20.04 -19.10 1.33
N GLY A 44 -20.18 -19.16 0.00
CA GLY A 44 -20.65 -18.07 -0.84
C GLY A 44 -19.59 -17.01 -1.17
N TYR A 45 -18.31 -17.24 -0.85
CA TYR A 45 -17.19 -16.37 -1.23
C TYR A 45 -16.72 -16.56 -2.68
N ALA A 46 -17.04 -17.72 -3.28
CA ALA A 46 -16.80 -18.00 -4.68
C ALA A 46 -18.05 -18.60 -5.33
N GLN A 47 -18.11 -18.55 -6.65
CA GLN A 47 -19.04 -19.30 -7.48
C GLN A 47 -18.29 -20.12 -8.51
N MET A 48 -18.87 -21.21 -8.96
CA MET A 48 -18.28 -22.08 -9.97
C MET A 48 -19.15 -22.06 -11.23
N LEU A 49 -18.53 -21.78 -12.37
CA LEU A 49 -19.12 -21.84 -13.70
C LEU A 49 -18.14 -22.52 -14.65
N ASP A 50 -18.54 -23.54 -15.36
CA ASP A 50 -17.73 -24.29 -16.33
C ASP A 50 -16.34 -24.71 -15.81
N ASN A 51 -16.29 -25.28 -14.60
CA ASN A 51 -15.04 -25.67 -13.90
C ASN A 51 -14.08 -24.51 -13.61
N ARG A 52 -14.52 -23.27 -13.70
CA ARG A 52 -13.83 -22.05 -13.30
C ARG A 52 -14.47 -21.50 -12.03
N PHE A 53 -13.64 -20.99 -11.13
CA PHE A 53 -14.06 -20.40 -9.88
C PHE A 53 -13.86 -18.89 -9.97
N TYR A 54 -14.86 -18.13 -9.55
CA TYR A 54 -14.89 -16.66 -9.52
C TYR A 54 -15.18 -16.22 -8.10
N LEU A 55 -14.52 -15.16 -7.63
CA LEU A 55 -14.92 -14.55 -6.35
C LEU A 55 -16.30 -13.90 -6.48
N THR A 56 -17.03 -13.94 -5.38
CA THR A 56 -18.30 -13.20 -5.27
C THR A 56 -18.07 -11.87 -4.52
N PRO A 57 -18.97 -10.90 -4.62
CA PRO A 57 -18.91 -9.67 -3.85
C PRO A 57 -18.83 -9.89 -2.33
N LYS A 58 -19.20 -11.07 -1.83
CA LYS A 58 -19.11 -11.40 -0.41
C LYS A 58 -17.66 -11.30 0.14
N VAL A 59 -16.64 -11.49 -0.70
CA VAL A 59 -15.25 -11.34 -0.27
C VAL A 59 -14.94 -9.94 0.26
N LEU A 60 -15.64 -8.91 -0.26
CA LEU A 60 -15.47 -7.52 0.17
C LEU A 60 -15.87 -7.32 1.64
N SER A 61 -16.73 -8.19 2.20
CA SER A 61 -17.11 -8.08 3.62
C SER A 61 -15.94 -8.30 4.58
N LEU A 62 -14.90 -9.04 4.16
CA LEU A 62 -13.69 -9.23 4.94
C LEU A 62 -12.91 -7.91 5.09
N GLY A 63 -12.75 -7.18 3.99
CA GLY A 63 -12.12 -5.85 4.00
C GLY A 63 -13.00 -4.77 4.64
N TYR A 64 -14.33 -4.86 4.44
CA TYR A 64 -15.28 -3.93 5.04
C TYR A 64 -15.19 -3.92 6.56
N SER A 65 -15.07 -5.08 7.19
CA SER A 65 -14.89 -5.19 8.65
C SER A 65 -13.64 -4.48 9.15
N TYR A 66 -12.56 -4.49 8.36
CA TYR A 66 -11.34 -3.73 8.67
C TYR A 66 -11.59 -2.22 8.62
N MET A 67 -12.35 -1.74 7.65
CA MET A 67 -12.57 -0.32 7.43
C MET A 67 -13.59 0.29 8.38
N THR A 68 -14.62 -0.47 8.78
CA THR A 68 -15.71 0.03 9.64
C THR A 68 -15.45 -0.13 11.14
N ALA A 69 -14.47 -0.94 11.53
CA ALA A 69 -14.10 -1.13 12.93
C ALA A 69 -13.47 0.12 13.57
N ARG A 70 -13.45 1.28 12.87
CA ARG A 70 -12.62 2.44 13.26
C ARG A 70 -13.36 3.75 13.13
N ASP A 71 -13.48 4.42 14.24
CA ASP A 71 -13.78 5.84 14.29
C ASP A 71 -12.61 6.64 13.66
N GLY A 72 -12.86 7.75 12.96
CA GLY A 72 -11.80 8.57 12.33
C GLY A 72 -11.51 8.27 10.86
N TRP A 73 -12.00 7.15 10.29
CA TRP A 73 -11.82 6.86 8.86
C TRP A 73 -12.44 7.92 7.94
N GLU A 74 -13.62 8.45 8.31
CA GLU A 74 -14.29 9.51 7.55
C GLU A 74 -13.50 10.82 7.58
N ILE A 75 -12.91 11.17 8.74
CA ILE A 75 -12.05 12.34 8.90
C ILE A 75 -10.81 12.19 8.02
N THR A 76 -10.11 11.06 8.11
CA THR A 76 -8.93 10.76 7.30
C THR A 76 -9.24 10.84 5.80
N THR A 77 -10.34 10.24 5.36
CA THR A 77 -10.76 10.28 3.95
C THR A 77 -11.09 11.71 3.51
N THR A 78 -11.67 12.52 4.37
CA THR A 78 -11.97 13.93 4.09
C THR A 78 -10.69 14.73 3.93
N LEU A 79 -9.72 14.58 4.84
CA LEU A 79 -8.43 15.26 4.78
C LEU A 79 -7.62 14.86 3.53
N LEU A 80 -7.62 13.57 3.16
CA LEU A 80 -7.01 13.13 1.90
C LEU A 80 -7.70 13.77 0.68
N ARG A 81 -9.02 13.93 0.73
CA ARG A 81 -9.78 14.59 -0.36
C ARG A 81 -9.45 16.08 -0.48
N GLU A 82 -9.25 16.75 0.64
CA GLU A 82 -8.80 18.15 0.67
C GLU A 82 -7.38 18.28 0.13
N LEU A 83 -6.46 17.42 0.56
CA LEU A 83 -5.09 17.36 0.05
C LEU A 83 -5.07 17.17 -1.47
N SER A 84 -5.85 16.20 -1.98
CA SER A 84 -5.97 15.96 -3.44
C SER A 84 -6.52 17.16 -4.19
N LYS A 85 -7.45 17.92 -3.60
CA LYS A 85 -7.98 19.15 -4.21
C LYS A 85 -6.94 20.29 -4.27
N VAL A 86 -6.20 20.48 -3.17
CA VAL A 86 -5.18 21.55 -3.07
C VAL A 86 -4.01 21.27 -4.00
N THR A 87 -3.55 20.03 -4.05
CA THR A 87 -2.40 19.66 -4.89
C THR A 87 -2.78 19.34 -6.33
N ASN A 88 -4.08 19.10 -6.61
CA ASN A 88 -4.60 18.56 -7.87
C ASN A 88 -3.95 17.21 -8.24
N GLU A 89 -3.46 16.46 -7.24
CA GLU A 89 -2.81 15.16 -7.39
C GLU A 89 -3.56 14.06 -6.62
N SER A 90 -3.25 12.80 -6.95
CA SER A 90 -3.76 11.68 -6.16
C SER A 90 -3.13 11.68 -4.78
N SER A 91 -3.93 11.46 -3.75
CA SER A 91 -3.47 11.24 -2.38
C SER A 91 -3.83 9.83 -1.90
N SER A 92 -2.95 9.23 -1.13
CA SER A 92 -3.15 7.86 -0.63
C SER A 92 -2.67 7.71 0.81
N LEU A 93 -3.19 6.69 1.48
CA LEU A 93 -2.80 6.26 2.82
C LEU A 93 -2.43 4.79 2.75
N VAL A 94 -1.28 4.44 3.34
CA VAL A 94 -0.79 3.05 3.39
C VAL A 94 -0.35 2.65 4.78
N LYS A 95 -0.26 1.33 4.99
CA LYS A 95 0.45 0.68 6.09
C LYS A 95 1.54 -0.24 5.56
N LEU A 96 2.56 -0.48 6.39
CA LEU A 96 3.57 -1.49 6.14
C LEU A 96 3.06 -2.85 6.66
N ILE A 97 3.11 -3.87 5.82
CA ILE A 97 2.78 -5.26 6.16
C ILE A 97 3.89 -6.16 5.60
N GLY A 98 4.72 -6.71 6.47
CA GLY A 98 5.94 -7.41 6.04
C GLY A 98 6.86 -6.47 5.27
N GLU A 99 7.21 -6.84 4.05
CA GLU A 99 8.12 -6.09 3.18
C GLU A 99 7.40 -5.10 2.26
N GLU A 100 6.07 -5.05 2.29
CA GLU A 100 5.25 -4.29 1.34
C GLU A 100 4.40 -3.22 2.04
N ILE A 101 4.13 -2.15 1.32
CA ILE A 101 3.06 -1.22 1.69
C ILE A 101 1.73 -1.70 1.12
N VAL A 102 0.66 -1.53 1.88
CA VAL A 102 -0.71 -1.83 1.45
C VAL A 102 -1.54 -0.56 1.46
N TYR A 103 -2.17 -0.26 0.33
CA TYR A 103 -3.07 0.87 0.18
C TYR A 103 -4.36 0.63 0.96
N ILE A 104 -4.59 1.41 2.01
CA ILE A 104 -5.80 1.36 2.83
C ILE A 104 -6.74 2.53 2.55
N GLY A 105 -6.24 3.64 1.97
CA GLY A 105 -7.03 4.79 1.56
C GLY A 105 -6.47 5.40 0.28
N ARG A 106 -7.36 5.90 -0.60
CA ARG A 106 -6.97 6.59 -1.83
C ARG A 106 -8.04 7.56 -2.31
N VAL A 107 -7.60 8.73 -2.70
CA VAL A 107 -8.38 9.73 -3.43
C VAL A 107 -7.66 9.98 -4.77
N PRO A 108 -8.24 9.57 -5.90
CA PRO A 108 -7.64 9.80 -7.20
C PRO A 108 -7.65 11.28 -7.56
N ALA A 109 -6.64 11.74 -8.30
CA ALA A 109 -6.65 13.06 -8.91
C ALA A 109 -7.82 13.20 -9.89
N ASN A 110 -8.31 14.43 -10.05
CA ASN A 110 -9.35 14.73 -11.05
C ASN A 110 -8.72 14.92 -12.44
N LYS A 111 -7.90 13.96 -12.89
CA LYS A 111 -7.20 13.96 -14.18
C LYS A 111 -7.80 12.90 -15.10
N ILE A 112 -7.68 13.11 -16.41
CA ILE A 112 -8.25 12.23 -17.45
C ILE A 112 -7.57 10.84 -17.43
N MET A 113 -6.26 10.77 -17.15
CA MET A 113 -5.55 9.50 -17.00
C MET A 113 -5.61 9.04 -15.54
N LYS A 114 -6.33 7.98 -15.30
CA LYS A 114 -6.45 7.34 -13.98
C LYS A 114 -5.53 6.12 -13.94
N THR A 115 -4.53 6.15 -13.08
CA THR A 115 -3.83 4.92 -12.67
C THR A 115 -4.82 4.07 -11.87
N SER A 116 -5.02 2.82 -12.27
CA SER A 116 -6.00 1.90 -11.64
C SER A 116 -5.52 1.30 -10.32
N LEU A 117 -4.96 2.14 -9.44
CA LEU A 117 -4.60 1.73 -8.08
C LEU A 117 -5.85 1.72 -7.20
N ASN A 118 -6.05 0.62 -6.49
CA ASN A 118 -7.20 0.40 -5.62
C ASN A 118 -6.76 0.18 -4.16
N ILE A 119 -7.70 0.30 -3.23
CA ILE A 119 -7.50 -0.16 -1.85
C ILE A 119 -7.21 -1.66 -1.89
N GLY A 120 -6.22 -2.11 -1.12
CA GLY A 120 -5.71 -3.47 -1.12
C GLY A 120 -4.54 -3.70 -2.08
N THR A 121 -4.24 -2.77 -3.01
CA THR A 121 -3.01 -2.86 -3.81
C THR A 121 -1.80 -2.76 -2.88
N HIS A 122 -0.76 -3.52 -3.19
CA HIS A 122 0.48 -3.51 -2.44
C HIS A 122 1.69 -3.34 -3.37
N PHE A 123 2.77 -2.75 -2.82
CA PHE A 123 4.03 -2.54 -3.51
C PHE A 123 5.20 -2.74 -2.54
N PRO A 124 6.39 -3.10 -3.05
CA PRO A 124 7.59 -3.20 -2.23
C PRO A 124 7.91 -1.86 -1.54
N ALA A 125 8.11 -1.88 -0.22
CA ALA A 125 8.28 -0.67 0.56
C ALA A 125 9.52 0.13 0.14
N TYR A 126 10.63 -0.55 -0.16
CA TYR A 126 11.91 0.11 -0.52
C TYR A 126 11.83 1.01 -1.75
N ALA A 127 10.94 0.73 -2.70
CA ALA A 127 10.84 1.44 -3.97
C ALA A 127 9.80 2.58 -3.96
N THR A 128 9.14 2.84 -2.83
CA THR A 128 8.08 3.84 -2.72
C THR A 128 8.39 4.89 -1.66
N SER A 129 7.98 6.15 -1.88
CA SER A 129 8.15 7.22 -0.88
C SER A 129 7.47 6.89 0.44
N MET A 130 6.24 6.33 0.42
CA MET A 130 5.51 5.94 1.62
C MET A 130 6.20 4.80 2.37
N GLY A 131 6.71 3.80 1.65
CA GLY A 131 7.44 2.70 2.24
C GLY A 131 8.74 3.15 2.88
N LYS A 132 9.49 4.05 2.25
CA LYS A 132 10.70 4.65 2.82
C LYS A 132 10.40 5.43 4.09
N VAL A 133 9.31 6.20 4.12
CA VAL A 133 8.86 6.85 5.36
C VAL A 133 8.60 5.82 6.46
N LEU A 134 7.88 4.73 6.17
CA LEU A 134 7.57 3.71 7.17
C LEU A 134 8.82 2.94 7.65
N LEU A 135 9.76 2.66 6.75
CA LEU A 135 11.03 1.99 7.07
C LEU A 135 11.97 2.89 7.87
N ALA A 136 12.00 4.19 7.58
CA ALA A 136 12.91 5.16 8.23
C ALA A 136 12.69 5.29 9.74
N TYR A 137 11.50 4.96 10.23
CA TYR A 137 11.16 5.02 11.65
C TYR A 137 11.10 3.65 12.34
N LYS A 138 11.53 2.60 11.66
CA LYS A 138 11.70 1.28 12.27
C LYS A 138 12.93 1.25 13.18
N SER A 139 12.88 0.44 14.24
CA SER A 139 14.07 0.16 15.04
C SER A 139 15.16 -0.50 14.19
N LYS A 140 16.38 -0.47 14.67
CA LYS A 140 17.48 -1.13 13.97
C LYS A 140 17.21 -2.62 13.75
N GLU A 141 16.68 -3.29 14.77
CA GLU A 141 16.37 -4.73 14.74
C GLU A 141 15.25 -5.05 13.75
N GLU A 142 14.19 -4.22 13.70
CA GLU A 142 13.11 -4.37 12.73
C GLU A 142 13.62 -4.14 11.29
N LEU A 143 14.51 -3.14 11.11
CA LEU A 143 15.07 -2.83 9.81
C LEU A 143 16.03 -3.93 9.34
N ASP A 144 16.85 -4.50 10.25
CA ASP A 144 17.70 -5.65 9.94
C ASP A 144 16.84 -6.85 9.53
N THR A 145 15.77 -7.15 10.25
CA THR A 145 14.80 -8.21 9.88
C THR A 145 14.16 -7.94 8.52
N TYR A 146 13.80 -6.69 8.22
CA TYR A 146 13.28 -6.31 6.90
C TYR A 146 14.26 -6.65 5.79
N PHE A 147 15.54 -6.31 5.95
CA PHE A 147 16.57 -6.58 4.93
C PHE A 147 16.92 -8.07 4.79
N GLU A 148 16.73 -8.87 5.83
CA GLU A 148 16.91 -10.33 5.76
C GLU A 148 15.81 -11.00 4.92
N THR A 149 14.60 -10.42 4.87
CA THR A 149 13.43 -11.04 4.21
C THR A 149 13.08 -10.38 2.89
N ALA A 150 13.33 -9.07 2.76
CA ALA A 150 12.95 -8.30 1.57
C ALA A 150 13.81 -8.64 0.35
N GLU A 151 13.16 -8.95 -0.75
CA GLU A 151 13.83 -9.14 -2.04
C GLU A 151 14.00 -7.79 -2.76
N LEU A 152 15.16 -7.17 -2.62
CA LEU A 152 15.47 -5.89 -3.25
C LEU A 152 15.81 -6.10 -4.73
N LYS A 153 14.97 -5.63 -5.65
CA LYS A 153 15.11 -5.76 -7.10
C LYS A 153 15.31 -4.41 -7.77
N LEU A 154 16.07 -4.39 -8.84
CA LEU A 154 16.14 -3.26 -9.76
C LEU A 154 14.85 -3.22 -10.59
N LEU A 155 13.88 -2.38 -10.21
CA LEU A 155 12.61 -2.24 -10.93
C LEU A 155 12.74 -1.28 -12.10
N THR A 156 13.53 -0.21 -11.92
CA THR A 156 13.93 0.76 -12.94
C THR A 156 15.41 1.08 -12.76
N GLU A 157 16.01 1.80 -13.68
CA GLU A 157 17.39 2.28 -13.53
C GLU A 157 17.61 3.24 -12.35
N HIS A 158 16.52 3.82 -11.79
CA HIS A 158 16.54 4.74 -10.66
C HIS A 158 16.27 4.05 -9.31
N THR A 159 15.93 2.77 -9.31
CA THR A 159 15.61 2.05 -8.08
C THR A 159 16.83 1.94 -7.16
N ILE A 160 16.69 2.40 -5.93
CA ILE A 160 17.67 2.12 -4.86
C ILE A 160 17.37 0.73 -4.31
N TYR A 161 18.21 -0.24 -4.69
CA TYR A 161 18.01 -1.66 -4.37
C TYR A 161 19.17 -2.28 -3.58
N LYS A 162 20.22 -1.51 -3.28
CA LYS A 162 21.29 -1.96 -2.39
C LYS A 162 20.96 -1.54 -0.96
N GLU A 163 21.14 -2.45 -0.03
CA GLU A 163 20.85 -2.22 1.38
C GLU A 163 21.60 -1.00 1.93
N GLU A 164 22.89 -0.88 1.61
CA GLU A 164 23.75 0.21 2.09
C GLU A 164 23.19 1.57 1.67
N ASP A 165 22.90 1.74 0.37
CA ASP A 165 22.38 2.98 -0.21
C ASP A 165 20.99 3.30 0.37
N LEU A 166 20.15 2.26 0.53
CA LEU A 166 18.80 2.44 1.10
C LEU A 166 18.86 2.85 2.58
N ARG A 167 19.77 2.28 3.37
CA ARG A 167 19.96 2.68 4.78
C ARG A 167 20.40 4.14 4.91
N GLU A 168 21.21 4.65 3.97
CA GLU A 168 21.59 6.07 3.95
C GLU A 168 20.38 6.94 3.63
N GLU A 169 19.62 6.61 2.59
CA GLU A 169 18.41 7.35 2.24
C GLU A 169 17.37 7.35 3.38
N LEU A 170 17.19 6.22 4.07
CA LEU A 170 16.27 6.14 5.21
C LEU A 170 16.69 7.05 6.38
N LYS A 171 17.98 7.26 6.61
CA LYS A 171 18.46 8.23 7.60
C LYS A 171 18.12 9.67 7.20
N GLU A 172 18.29 10.00 5.91
CA GLU A 172 17.89 11.32 5.39
C GLU A 172 16.38 11.54 5.53
N VAL A 173 15.57 10.54 5.18
CA VAL A 173 14.12 10.56 5.38
C VAL A 173 13.74 10.78 6.83
N GLN A 174 14.41 10.11 7.76
CA GLN A 174 14.17 10.29 9.20
C GLN A 174 14.52 11.70 9.68
N MET A 175 15.63 12.28 9.20
CA MET A 175 16.08 13.63 9.58
C MET A 175 15.17 14.72 9.03
N GLN A 176 14.73 14.62 7.77
CA GLN A 176 13.92 15.65 7.13
C GLN A 176 12.41 15.48 7.37
N GLY A 177 11.97 14.28 7.80
CA GLY A 177 10.57 14.00 8.13
C GLY A 177 9.65 13.67 6.94
N TYR A 178 10.19 13.49 5.74
CA TYR A 178 9.45 13.11 4.52
C TYR A 178 10.35 12.35 3.56
N ALA A 179 9.76 11.68 2.57
CA ALA A 179 10.49 11.04 1.48
C ALA A 179 9.96 11.48 0.13
N ILE A 180 10.86 11.64 -0.85
CA ILE A 180 10.51 11.80 -2.26
C ILE A 180 11.08 10.59 -3.00
N SER A 181 10.25 9.94 -3.81
CA SER A 181 10.66 8.87 -4.73
C SER A 181 10.33 9.30 -6.15
N GLU A 182 11.32 9.25 -7.02
CA GLU A 182 11.20 9.60 -8.42
C GLU A 182 11.67 8.44 -9.28
N ASP A 183 10.78 7.94 -10.13
CA ASP A 183 11.03 6.87 -11.10
C ASP A 183 11.54 5.54 -10.50
N GLN A 184 11.48 5.34 -9.18
CA GLN A 184 12.07 4.17 -8.53
C GLN A 184 11.20 2.92 -8.59
N LEU A 185 9.87 3.06 -8.50
CA LEU A 185 8.93 1.95 -8.63
C LEU A 185 8.62 1.69 -10.10
N GLU A 186 8.39 2.76 -10.85
CA GLU A 186 7.97 2.75 -12.25
C GLU A 186 8.38 4.09 -12.87
N LEU A 187 8.85 4.08 -14.13
CA LEU A 187 9.22 5.29 -14.86
C LEU A 187 7.99 6.18 -15.08
N GLY A 188 8.14 7.47 -14.90
CA GLY A 188 7.05 8.44 -14.97
C GLY A 188 6.33 8.67 -13.64
N LEU A 189 6.69 7.98 -12.57
CA LEU A 189 6.09 8.14 -11.25
C LEU A 189 7.00 8.94 -10.31
N MET A 190 6.49 10.07 -9.81
CA MET A 190 7.09 10.81 -8.70
C MET A 190 6.09 10.90 -7.55
N SER A 191 6.56 10.77 -6.33
CA SER A 191 5.71 10.91 -5.14
C SER A 191 6.47 11.46 -3.96
N VAL A 192 5.78 12.27 -3.15
CA VAL A 192 6.25 12.75 -1.85
C VAL A 192 5.35 12.17 -0.76
N ALA A 193 5.96 11.70 0.34
CA ALA A 193 5.25 11.05 1.44
C ALA A 193 5.65 11.61 2.80
N ALA A 194 4.70 11.57 3.75
CA ALA A 194 4.86 12.00 5.13
C ALA A 194 4.31 10.94 6.11
N PRO A 195 4.89 10.83 7.34
CA PRO A 195 4.46 9.88 8.34
C PRO A 195 3.17 10.33 9.04
N ILE A 196 2.32 9.36 9.35
CA ILE A 196 1.22 9.49 10.30
C ILE A 196 1.66 8.87 11.62
N ARG A 197 1.48 9.61 12.71
CA ARG A 197 1.91 9.19 14.05
C ARG A 197 0.71 8.93 14.95
N ASP A 198 0.89 7.98 15.86
CA ASP A 198 -0.06 7.78 16.94
C ASP A 198 0.19 8.76 18.11
N ILE A 199 -0.61 8.66 19.17
CA ILE A 199 -0.51 9.50 20.38
C ILE A 199 0.83 9.32 21.14
N ARG A 200 1.57 8.25 20.89
CA ARG A 200 2.90 7.99 21.46
C ARG A 200 4.02 8.54 20.59
N GLY A 201 3.67 9.10 19.42
CA GLY A 201 4.61 9.59 18.42
C GLY A 201 5.16 8.51 17.48
N GLU A 202 4.71 7.26 17.61
CA GLU A 202 5.12 6.16 16.74
C GLU A 202 4.53 6.31 15.34
N VAL A 203 5.34 6.02 14.32
CA VAL A 203 4.87 6.06 12.92
C VAL A 203 4.10 4.79 12.59
N ILE A 204 2.79 4.95 12.36
CA ILE A 204 1.84 3.85 12.18
C ILE A 204 1.29 3.72 10.75
N ALA A 205 1.43 4.76 9.95
CA ALA A 205 0.98 4.82 8.56
C ALA A 205 1.77 5.90 7.82
N ALA A 206 1.59 6.00 6.51
CA ALA A 206 2.11 7.09 5.69
C ALA A 206 1.07 7.55 4.67
N ILE A 207 1.08 8.86 4.38
CA ILE A 207 0.31 9.46 3.26
C ILE A 207 1.23 9.98 2.19
N ASN A 208 0.73 10.10 0.97
CA ASN A 208 1.46 10.71 -0.13
C ASN A 208 0.61 11.60 -1.02
N CYS A 209 1.32 12.40 -1.83
CA CYS A 209 0.86 12.92 -3.12
C CYS A 209 1.71 12.29 -4.22
N SER A 210 1.06 11.82 -5.30
CA SER A 210 1.77 11.24 -6.46
C SER A 210 1.41 11.95 -7.75
N THR A 211 2.44 12.27 -8.52
CA THR A 211 2.39 13.01 -9.78
C THR A 211 3.19 12.29 -10.87
N ASN A 212 3.20 12.84 -12.07
CA ASN A 212 4.00 12.34 -13.19
C ASN A 212 5.34 13.08 -13.24
N SER A 213 6.48 12.34 -13.15
CA SER A 213 7.84 12.91 -13.19
C SER A 213 8.18 13.60 -14.49
N SER A 214 7.51 13.25 -15.62
CA SER A 214 7.70 13.95 -16.89
C SER A 214 7.01 15.31 -16.97
N GLN A 215 6.12 15.63 -16.02
CA GLN A 215 5.31 16.88 -16.00
C GLN A 215 5.59 17.78 -14.80
N THR A 216 6.27 17.25 -13.78
CA THR A 216 6.48 17.96 -12.52
C THR A 216 7.92 17.71 -12.06
N THR A 217 8.63 18.76 -11.71
CA THR A 217 9.99 18.67 -11.18
C THR A 217 9.99 18.42 -9.67
N ARG A 218 11.10 17.93 -9.13
CA ARG A 218 11.29 17.77 -7.69
C ARG A 218 11.13 19.09 -6.93
N GLU A 219 11.64 20.17 -7.47
CA GLU A 219 11.50 21.51 -6.88
C GLU A 219 10.03 21.96 -6.79
N GLU A 220 9.23 21.65 -7.82
CA GLU A 220 7.79 21.93 -7.82
C GLU A 220 7.05 21.08 -6.79
N VAL A 221 7.42 19.81 -6.62
CA VAL A 221 6.88 18.93 -5.58
C VAL A 221 7.18 19.50 -4.20
N GLU A 222 8.43 19.87 -3.92
CA GLU A 222 8.83 20.46 -2.64
C GLU A 222 8.11 21.79 -2.37
N LYS A 223 7.97 22.64 -3.37
CA LYS A 223 7.34 23.95 -3.25
C LYS A 223 5.82 23.87 -3.08
N ASN A 224 5.15 23.01 -3.85
CA ASN A 224 3.70 23.05 -4.00
C ASN A 224 2.97 21.93 -3.21
N TYR A 225 3.63 20.77 -2.96
CA TYR A 225 2.97 19.61 -2.36
C TYR A 225 3.44 19.34 -0.94
N LEU A 226 4.71 19.62 -0.62
CA LEU A 226 5.29 19.23 0.67
C LEU A 226 4.56 19.85 1.86
N LYS A 227 4.36 21.18 1.85
CA LYS A 227 3.69 21.83 2.97
C LYS A 227 2.24 21.36 3.15
N PRO A 228 1.36 21.33 2.14
CA PRO A 228 0.02 20.76 2.27
C PRO A 228 0.01 19.30 2.76
N LEU A 229 0.98 18.48 2.31
CA LEU A 229 1.11 17.09 2.73
C LEU A 229 1.46 16.99 4.22
N LEU A 230 2.46 17.73 4.69
CA LEU A 230 2.88 17.74 6.10
C LEU A 230 1.76 18.24 7.02
N ASP A 231 1.08 19.33 6.64
CA ASP A 231 -0.06 19.89 7.38
C ASP A 231 -1.19 18.84 7.48
N THR A 232 -1.46 18.10 6.40
CA THR A 232 -2.47 17.04 6.37
C THR A 232 -2.04 15.84 7.23
N ALA A 233 -0.77 15.43 7.16
CA ALA A 233 -0.23 14.35 7.96
C ALA A 233 -0.33 14.65 9.47
N GLU A 234 -0.03 15.89 9.86
CA GLU A 234 -0.18 16.34 11.25
C GLU A 234 -1.65 16.33 11.69
N GLN A 235 -2.57 16.83 10.86
CA GLN A 235 -4.01 16.82 11.17
C GLN A 235 -4.53 15.38 11.33
N ILE A 236 -4.16 14.46 10.45
CA ILE A 236 -4.53 13.04 10.58
C ILE A 236 -3.95 12.47 11.88
N SER A 237 -2.67 12.72 12.18
CA SER A 237 -2.00 12.24 13.40
C SER A 237 -2.68 12.72 14.67
N ARG A 238 -3.11 13.99 14.74
CA ARG A 238 -3.86 14.55 15.89
C ARG A 238 -5.25 13.93 16.05
N ASN A 239 -5.88 13.49 14.97
CA ASN A 239 -7.18 12.83 14.99
C ASN A 239 -7.07 11.30 15.15
N THR A 240 -5.87 10.76 15.17
CA THR A 240 -5.58 9.35 15.49
C THR A 240 -5.52 9.08 17.01
N GLU A 241 -6.09 9.95 17.86
CA GLU A 241 -6.45 9.59 19.27
C GLU A 241 -7.33 8.34 19.31
N ILE A 242 -7.93 7.99 18.19
CA ILE A 242 -8.64 6.76 17.94
C ILE A 242 -7.63 5.78 17.35
N GLU A 243 -7.21 4.82 18.14
CA GLU A 243 -6.31 3.73 17.80
C GLU A 243 -6.53 3.25 16.36
N LEU A 244 -5.56 3.51 15.46
CA LEU A 244 -5.45 2.69 14.25
C LEU A 244 -4.99 1.30 14.76
N PRO A 245 -5.86 0.29 14.88
CA PRO A 245 -5.46 -0.99 15.46
C PRO A 245 -4.36 -1.63 14.61
N PHE A 246 -3.38 -2.15 15.30
CA PHE A 246 -2.25 -2.91 14.79
C PHE A 246 -2.68 -4.21 14.13
#